data_68607ca8540908fa1ca196b3270527d6
#
_entry.id   68607ca8540908fa1ca196b3270527d6
#
_cell.length_a   1.000
_cell.length_b   1.000
_cell.length_c   1.000
_cell.angle_alpha   90.00
_cell.angle_beta   90.00
_cell.angle_gamma   90.00
#
_symmetry.space_group_name_H-M   'P 1'
#
loop_
_entity.id
_entity.type
_entity.pdbx_description
1 polymer ?
#
loop_
_entity_poly.entity_id
_entity_poly.type
_entity_poly.pdbx_seq_one_letter_code
_entity_poly.pdbx_strand_id
1 'polypeptide(L)'
;KEIARVLEYLHSRKPPVCYGDLKPDNLMFSETGHLYLIDLGSAMFDHGKRKQICEGTKGYAAPEQYQGYLRPGSDIYALGKTLEKLCRKKKWQWILYPDFFWLLFRCTRKQEKYRYSDMSVVQKKIQKLENRYRMITWRKRFLEAAAAGILIGTLILIAGLLKTEEFSVAISEVTDLYYEARQYPKDSK
;
A
#
# COMPACT_ATOMS: atom_id res chain seq x y z
N LYS A 1 3.30 3.23 -9.62
CA LYS A 1 2.88 2.40 -10.78
C LYS A 1 2.64 3.25 -12.01
N GLU A 2 1.81 4.28 -11.94
CA GLU A 2 1.49 5.17 -13.08
C GLU A 2 2.74 5.82 -13.67
N ILE A 3 3.63 6.38 -12.83
CA ILE A 3 4.91 6.92 -13.30
C ILE A 3 5.70 5.89 -14.10
N ALA A 4 5.83 4.67 -13.60
CA ALA A 4 6.58 3.62 -14.28
C ALA A 4 5.96 3.25 -15.63
N ARG A 5 4.64 3.34 -15.78
CA ARG A 5 3.95 3.15 -17.06
C ARG A 5 4.29 4.27 -18.06
N VAL A 6 4.26 5.52 -17.61
CA VAL A 6 4.61 6.66 -18.46
C VAL A 6 6.06 6.56 -18.93
N LEU A 7 6.99 6.26 -18.02
CA LEU A 7 8.40 6.08 -18.38
C LEU A 7 8.61 4.88 -19.30
N GLU A 8 7.93 3.75 -19.06
CA GLU A 8 7.98 2.59 -19.97
C GLU A 8 7.50 2.97 -21.39
N TYR A 9 6.39 3.72 -21.47
CA TYR A 9 5.90 4.21 -22.75
C TYR A 9 6.93 5.11 -23.46
N LEU A 10 7.56 6.06 -22.77
CA LEU A 10 8.59 6.92 -23.32
C LEU A 10 9.80 6.11 -23.79
N HIS A 11 10.29 5.18 -22.97
CA HIS A 11 11.43 4.32 -23.30
C HIS A 11 11.15 3.35 -24.44
N SER A 12 9.89 3.02 -24.72
CA SER A 12 9.51 2.14 -25.84
C SER A 12 9.54 2.83 -27.19
N ARG A 13 9.75 4.14 -27.25
CA ARG A 13 9.85 4.89 -28.52
C ARG A 13 11.15 4.53 -29.24
N LYS A 14 11.22 4.81 -30.52
CA LYS A 14 12.38 4.57 -31.38
C LYS A 14 12.76 5.88 -32.07
N PRO A 15 13.83 6.54 -31.65
CA PRO A 15 14.70 6.24 -30.50
C PRO A 15 13.98 6.42 -29.16
N PRO A 16 14.46 5.78 -28.07
CA PRO A 16 13.88 5.93 -26.74
C PRO A 16 13.89 7.40 -26.29
N VAL A 17 12.83 7.82 -25.63
CA VAL A 17 12.73 9.13 -24.98
C VAL A 17 13.01 8.96 -23.49
N CYS A 18 14.02 9.66 -22.99
CA CYS A 18 14.33 9.73 -21.57
C CYS A 18 13.71 11.00 -21.00
N TYR A 19 13.12 10.91 -19.81
CA TYR A 19 12.46 12.04 -19.15
C TYR A 19 13.45 13.04 -18.56
N GLY A 20 14.51 12.56 -17.90
CA GLY A 20 15.69 13.30 -17.49
C GLY A 20 15.61 14.07 -16.16
N ASP A 21 14.42 14.51 -15.69
CA ASP A 21 14.29 15.28 -14.44
C ASP A 21 13.13 14.79 -13.56
N LEU A 22 13.09 13.48 -13.28
CA LEU A 22 12.06 12.91 -12.42
C LEU A 22 12.33 13.25 -10.94
N LYS A 23 11.42 14.02 -10.37
CA LYS A 23 11.41 14.45 -8.96
C LYS A 23 9.97 14.64 -8.47
N PRO A 24 9.74 14.74 -7.13
CA PRO A 24 8.39 14.96 -6.60
C PRO A 24 7.72 16.23 -7.14
N ASP A 25 8.47 17.31 -7.37
CA ASP A 25 7.94 18.60 -7.85
C ASP A 25 7.36 18.50 -9.28
N ASN A 26 7.81 17.51 -10.05
CA ASN A 26 7.32 17.24 -11.40
C ASN A 26 6.19 16.19 -11.43
N LEU A 27 5.61 15.88 -10.25
CA LEU A 27 4.48 14.96 -10.10
C LEU A 27 3.24 15.72 -9.62
N MET A 28 2.16 15.63 -10.37
CA MET A 28 0.91 16.27 -10.02
C MET A 28 -0.19 15.23 -9.85
N PHE A 29 -0.96 15.35 -8.77
CA PHE A 29 -2.17 14.54 -8.56
C PHE A 29 -3.39 15.35 -8.96
N SER A 30 -4.28 14.73 -9.73
CA SER A 30 -5.61 15.28 -9.98
C SER A 30 -6.53 15.07 -8.78
N GLU A 31 -7.63 15.79 -8.74
CA GLU A 31 -8.70 15.58 -7.76
C GLU A 31 -9.30 14.16 -7.82
N THR A 32 -9.28 13.53 -8.99
CA THR A 32 -9.70 12.15 -9.21
C THR A 32 -8.65 11.10 -8.78
N GLY A 33 -7.50 11.54 -8.24
CA GLY A 33 -6.42 10.68 -7.75
C GLY A 33 -5.49 10.12 -8.83
N HIS A 34 -5.60 10.60 -10.08
CA HIS A 34 -4.64 10.25 -11.13
C HIS A 34 -3.34 11.04 -10.98
N LEU A 35 -2.22 10.38 -11.26
CA LEU A 35 -0.89 10.96 -11.20
C LEU A 35 -0.43 11.34 -12.61
N TYR A 36 -0.03 12.58 -12.75
CA TYR A 36 0.53 13.14 -13.97
C TYR A 36 2.00 13.47 -13.79
N LEU A 37 2.77 13.20 -14.85
CA LEU A 37 4.15 13.65 -14.98
C LEU A 37 4.10 14.96 -15.76
N ILE A 38 4.54 16.04 -15.12
CA ILE A 38 4.57 17.38 -15.71
C ILE A 38 6.00 17.79 -16.03
N ASP A 39 6.16 18.83 -16.85
CA ASP A 39 7.47 19.37 -17.27
C ASP A 39 8.33 18.36 -18.05
N LEU A 40 8.12 18.35 -19.37
CA LEU A 40 8.93 17.58 -20.33
C LEU A 40 10.14 18.38 -20.86
N GLY A 41 10.47 19.53 -20.28
CA GLY A 41 11.56 20.39 -20.74
C GLY A 41 12.93 19.74 -20.77
N SER A 42 13.18 18.79 -19.87
CA SER A 42 14.42 18.00 -19.81
C SER A 42 14.36 16.70 -20.61
N ALA A 43 13.23 16.38 -21.25
CA ALA A 43 13.08 15.12 -21.97
C ALA A 43 13.89 15.14 -23.28
N MET A 44 14.63 14.07 -23.52
CA MET A 44 15.52 13.96 -24.68
C MET A 44 15.48 12.55 -25.27
N PHE A 45 15.76 12.46 -26.57
CA PHE A 45 16.00 11.18 -27.21
C PHE A 45 17.33 10.57 -26.75
N ASP A 46 17.33 9.27 -26.51
CA ASP A 46 18.57 8.54 -26.26
C ASP A 46 19.34 8.35 -27.58
N HIS A 47 20.46 9.05 -27.71
CA HIS A 47 21.40 8.96 -28.85
C HIS A 47 22.58 8.01 -28.55
N GLY A 48 22.41 7.10 -27.58
CA GLY A 48 23.42 6.11 -27.22
C GLY A 48 24.65 6.70 -26.52
N LYS A 49 25.83 6.64 -27.17
CA LYS A 49 27.10 7.10 -26.57
C LYS A 49 27.38 8.60 -26.75
N ARG A 50 26.51 9.34 -27.43
CA ARG A 50 26.72 10.77 -27.70
C ARG A 50 26.44 11.57 -26.41
N LYS A 51 27.40 12.43 -26.03
CA LYS A 51 27.19 13.38 -24.95
C LYS A 51 26.14 14.41 -25.33
N GLN A 52 25.29 14.74 -24.35
CA GLN A 52 24.23 15.74 -24.45
C GLN A 52 24.35 16.72 -23.28
N ILE A 53 23.77 17.90 -23.42
CA ILE A 53 23.57 18.78 -22.28
C ILE A 53 22.40 18.20 -21.50
N CYS A 54 22.69 17.51 -20.41
CA CYS A 54 21.68 16.89 -19.56
C CYS A 54 21.51 17.74 -18.31
N GLU A 55 20.39 18.39 -18.18
CA GLU A 55 20.00 19.03 -16.93
C GLU A 55 19.31 18.00 -16.04
N GLY A 56 19.70 17.98 -14.77
CA GLY A 56 19.08 17.09 -13.79
C GLY A 56 19.17 17.69 -12.39
N THR A 57 18.12 17.53 -11.62
CA THR A 57 18.02 18.07 -10.26
C THR A 57 18.96 17.31 -9.31
N LYS A 58 19.83 18.05 -8.59
CA LYS A 58 20.73 17.48 -7.58
C LYS A 58 19.98 16.61 -6.58
N GLY A 59 20.46 15.39 -6.37
CA GLY A 59 19.88 14.40 -5.46
C GLY A 59 18.89 13.43 -6.13
N TYR A 60 18.47 13.72 -7.36
CA TYR A 60 17.60 12.84 -8.17
C TYR A 60 18.29 12.38 -9.44
N ALA A 61 19.09 13.25 -10.06
CA ALA A 61 19.82 12.94 -11.29
C ALA A 61 20.79 11.78 -11.10
N ALA A 62 20.84 10.91 -12.11
CA ALA A 62 21.75 9.78 -12.12
C ALA A 62 23.22 10.24 -12.32
N PRO A 63 24.22 9.49 -11.81
CA PRO A 63 25.63 9.87 -11.94
C PRO A 63 26.09 10.10 -13.38
N GLU A 64 25.59 9.33 -14.33
CA GLU A 64 25.92 9.47 -15.76
C GLU A 64 25.37 10.76 -16.39
N GLN A 65 24.28 11.35 -15.84
CA GLN A 65 23.76 12.64 -16.33
C GLN A 65 24.78 13.76 -16.11
N TYR A 66 25.50 13.76 -14.98
CA TYR A 66 26.58 14.73 -14.71
C TYR A 66 27.76 14.55 -15.67
N GLN A 67 27.84 13.41 -16.37
CA GLN A 67 28.85 13.15 -17.40
C GLN A 67 28.34 13.46 -18.82
N GLY A 68 27.07 13.93 -18.94
CA GLY A 68 26.43 14.25 -20.20
C GLY A 68 25.77 13.05 -20.89
N TYR A 69 25.39 12.01 -20.14
CA TYR A 69 24.70 10.85 -20.71
C TYR A 69 23.30 10.71 -20.07
N LEU A 70 22.29 10.83 -20.89
CA LEU A 70 20.91 10.56 -20.50
C LEU A 70 20.42 9.30 -21.21
N ARG A 71 19.97 8.33 -20.43
CA ARG A 71 19.53 7.01 -20.89
C ARG A 71 18.29 6.55 -20.13
N PRO A 72 17.56 5.54 -20.61
CA PRO A 72 16.45 4.94 -19.87
C PRO A 72 16.82 4.51 -18.43
N GLY A 73 18.06 4.04 -18.24
CA GLY A 73 18.60 3.71 -16.92
C GLY A 73 18.72 4.90 -15.97
N SER A 74 18.87 6.13 -16.50
CA SER A 74 18.90 7.36 -15.70
C SER A 74 17.53 7.66 -15.09
N ASP A 75 16.45 7.45 -15.83
CA ASP A 75 15.09 7.60 -15.31
C ASP A 75 14.75 6.53 -14.27
N ILE A 76 15.29 5.31 -14.42
CA ILE A 76 15.15 4.26 -13.38
C ILE A 76 15.81 4.71 -12.06
N TYR A 77 17.00 5.33 -12.15
CA TYR A 77 17.66 5.89 -10.97
C TYR A 77 16.84 7.01 -10.33
N ALA A 78 16.39 7.97 -11.14
CA ALA A 78 15.59 9.09 -10.69
C ALA A 78 14.26 8.64 -10.07
N LEU A 79 13.60 7.61 -10.63
CA LEU A 79 12.42 6.98 -10.03
C LEU A 79 12.73 6.40 -8.63
N GLY A 80 13.85 5.69 -8.49
CA GLY A 80 14.28 5.16 -7.20
C GLY A 80 14.49 6.27 -6.17
N LYS A 81 15.17 7.37 -6.55
CA LYS A 81 15.42 8.53 -5.67
C LYS A 81 14.14 9.28 -5.30
N THR A 82 13.22 9.42 -6.25
CA THR A 82 11.92 10.04 -6.03
C THR A 82 11.09 9.23 -5.02
N LEU A 83 11.03 7.92 -5.20
CA LEU A 83 10.34 7.04 -4.26
C LEU A 83 10.99 7.03 -2.88
N GLU A 84 12.33 7.00 -2.81
CA GLU A 84 13.09 7.12 -1.55
C GLU A 84 12.70 8.39 -0.80
N LYS A 85 12.62 9.53 -1.49
CA LYS A 85 12.26 10.83 -0.90
C LYS A 85 10.82 10.85 -0.40
N LEU A 86 9.87 10.38 -1.21
CA LEU A 86 8.45 10.31 -0.85
C LEU A 86 8.21 9.40 0.36
N CYS A 87 8.94 8.29 0.46
CA CYS A 87 8.80 7.34 1.55
C CYS A 87 9.66 7.67 2.78
N ARG A 88 10.45 8.75 2.76
CA ARG A 88 11.41 9.10 3.82
C ARG A 88 10.77 9.22 5.22
N LYS A 89 9.55 9.73 5.32
CA LYS A 89 8.82 9.85 6.59
C LYS A 89 8.39 8.49 7.17
N LYS A 90 8.39 7.41 6.37
CA LYS A 90 7.94 6.08 6.74
C LYS A 90 9.07 5.05 6.79
N LYS A 91 10.30 5.46 7.13
CA LYS A 91 11.50 4.58 7.14
C LYS A 91 11.33 3.30 7.95
N TRP A 92 10.60 3.32 9.06
CA TRP A 92 10.30 2.14 9.88
C TRP A 92 9.54 1.05 9.13
N GLN A 93 8.73 1.43 8.13
CA GLN A 93 8.00 0.48 7.31
C GLN A 93 8.90 -0.27 6.31
N TRP A 94 10.11 0.20 6.04
CA TRP A 94 11.06 -0.46 5.14
C TRP A 94 11.53 -1.82 5.69
N ILE A 95 11.61 -1.95 7.02
CA ILE A 95 11.91 -3.23 7.69
C ILE A 95 10.80 -4.24 7.43
N LEU A 96 9.55 -3.77 7.35
CA LEU A 96 8.37 -4.61 7.08
C LEU A 96 8.22 -4.99 5.60
N TYR A 97 8.90 -4.25 4.70
CA TYR A 97 8.79 -4.45 3.25
C TYR A 97 10.17 -4.57 2.58
N PRO A 98 10.91 -5.64 2.85
CA PRO A 98 12.27 -5.85 2.34
C PRO A 98 12.34 -5.84 0.80
N ASP A 99 11.30 -6.35 0.11
CA ASP A 99 11.23 -6.33 -1.35
C ASP A 99 11.17 -4.90 -1.92
N PHE A 100 10.50 -3.98 -1.22
CA PHE A 100 10.47 -2.57 -1.63
C PHE A 100 11.84 -1.90 -1.43
N PHE A 101 12.51 -2.20 -0.32
CA PHE A 101 13.88 -1.76 -0.09
C PHE A 101 14.82 -2.25 -1.22
N TRP A 102 14.75 -3.54 -1.57
CA TRP A 102 15.55 -4.11 -2.65
C TRP A 102 15.25 -3.49 -4.00
N LEU A 103 13.97 -3.15 -4.27
CA LEU A 103 13.59 -2.42 -5.48
C LEU A 103 14.32 -1.07 -5.54
N LEU A 104 14.22 -0.26 -4.48
CA LEU A 104 14.84 1.07 -4.42
C LEU A 104 16.37 0.96 -4.50
N PHE A 105 16.96 0.07 -3.71
CA PHE A 105 18.40 -0.17 -3.70
C PHE A 105 18.93 -0.50 -5.09
N ARG A 106 18.22 -1.35 -5.84
CA ARG A 106 18.65 -1.71 -7.18
C ARG A 106 18.42 -0.59 -8.20
N CYS A 107 17.33 0.16 -8.10
CA CYS A 107 17.12 1.35 -8.94
C CYS A 107 18.22 2.39 -8.75
N THR A 108 18.66 2.62 -7.49
CA THR A 108 19.60 3.70 -7.14
C THR A 108 21.08 3.30 -7.16
N ARG A 109 21.43 2.19 -7.81
CA ARG A 109 22.84 1.81 -8.00
C ARG A 109 23.58 2.85 -8.82
N LYS A 110 24.78 3.26 -8.37
CA LYS A 110 25.59 4.28 -9.07
C LYS A 110 25.90 3.87 -10.51
N GLN A 111 26.31 2.63 -10.70
CA GLN A 111 26.61 2.11 -12.05
C GLN A 111 25.34 1.58 -12.69
N GLU A 112 25.02 2.06 -13.89
CA GLU A 112 23.81 1.71 -14.65
C GLU A 112 23.64 0.19 -14.83
N LYS A 113 24.71 -0.54 -15.13
CA LYS A 113 24.69 -2.00 -15.34
C LYS A 113 24.18 -2.83 -14.16
N TYR A 114 24.17 -2.26 -12.95
CA TYR A 114 23.65 -2.92 -11.74
C TYR A 114 22.21 -2.54 -11.42
N ARG A 115 21.60 -1.66 -12.22
CA ARG A 115 20.17 -1.32 -12.11
C ARG A 115 19.32 -2.38 -12.81
N TYR A 116 18.03 -2.17 -12.88
CA TYR A 116 17.16 -2.96 -13.76
C TYR A 116 17.47 -2.63 -15.22
N SER A 117 17.30 -3.63 -16.11
CA SER A 117 17.61 -3.49 -17.53
C SER A 117 16.73 -2.47 -18.24
N ASP A 118 15.47 -2.42 -17.83
CA ASP A 118 14.45 -1.58 -18.45
C ASP A 118 13.30 -1.28 -17.45
N MET A 119 12.45 -0.32 -17.82
CA MET A 119 11.35 0.14 -16.98
C MET A 119 10.23 -0.91 -16.85
N SER A 120 10.06 -1.80 -17.84
CA SER A 120 9.05 -2.86 -17.79
C SER A 120 9.32 -3.84 -16.65
N VAL A 121 10.61 -4.15 -16.41
CA VAL A 121 11.02 -5.00 -15.27
C VAL A 121 10.71 -4.31 -13.93
N VAL A 122 10.98 -3.01 -13.82
CA VAL A 122 10.65 -2.20 -12.63
C VAL A 122 9.14 -2.20 -12.41
N GLN A 123 8.35 -1.98 -13.45
CA GLN A 123 6.89 -1.96 -13.38
C GLN A 123 6.33 -3.31 -12.90
N LYS A 124 6.82 -4.44 -13.45
CA LYS A 124 6.41 -5.78 -13.00
C LYS A 124 6.73 -6.01 -11.51
N LYS A 125 7.89 -5.52 -11.04
CA LYS A 125 8.25 -5.59 -9.62
C LYS A 125 7.32 -4.77 -8.74
N ILE A 126 7.02 -3.52 -9.14
CA ILE A 126 6.07 -2.65 -8.44
C ILE A 126 4.68 -3.30 -8.39
N GLN A 127 4.20 -3.87 -9.49
CA GLN A 127 2.91 -4.57 -9.56
C GLN A 127 2.86 -5.78 -8.60
N LYS A 128 3.94 -6.56 -8.54
CA LYS A 128 4.05 -7.69 -7.61
C LYS A 128 3.99 -7.23 -6.15
N LEU A 129 4.69 -6.13 -5.83
CA LEU A 129 4.66 -5.51 -4.50
C LEU A 129 3.25 -5.03 -4.14
N GLU A 130 2.58 -4.32 -5.05
CA GLU A 130 1.21 -3.82 -4.86
C GLU A 130 0.23 -4.97 -4.58
N ASN A 131 0.30 -6.04 -5.37
CA ASN A 131 -0.55 -7.21 -5.18
C ASN A 131 -0.31 -7.89 -3.83
N ARG A 132 0.96 -8.05 -3.42
CA ARG A 132 1.33 -8.62 -2.12
C ARG A 132 0.80 -7.76 -0.97
N TYR A 133 1.00 -6.45 -1.04
CA TYR A 133 0.53 -5.50 -0.04
C TYR A 133 -0.99 -5.53 0.09
N ARG A 134 -1.71 -5.53 -1.03
CA ARG A 134 -3.17 -5.63 -1.06
C ARG A 134 -3.67 -6.92 -0.40
N MET A 135 -3.01 -8.06 -0.65
CA MET A 135 -3.36 -9.33 0.00
C MET A 135 -3.13 -9.29 1.53
N ILE A 136 -2.02 -8.70 1.98
CA ILE A 136 -1.72 -8.57 3.42
C ILE A 136 -2.77 -7.70 4.11
N THR A 137 -3.12 -6.55 3.53
CA THR A 137 -4.13 -5.64 4.09
C THR A 137 -5.51 -6.27 4.10
N TRP A 138 -5.87 -7.04 3.06
CA TRP A 138 -7.14 -7.74 2.98
C TRP A 138 -7.25 -8.83 4.05
N ARG A 139 -6.20 -9.65 4.23
CA ARG A 139 -6.13 -10.66 5.30
C ARG A 139 -6.24 -10.04 6.69
N LYS A 140 -5.57 -8.91 6.93
CA LYS A 140 -5.66 -8.19 8.21
C LYS A 140 -7.10 -7.74 8.47
N ARG A 141 -7.76 -7.08 7.53
CA ARG A 141 -9.17 -6.65 7.65
C ARG A 141 -10.12 -7.83 7.86
N PHE A 142 -9.89 -8.94 7.18
CA PHE A 142 -10.68 -10.16 7.35
C PHE A 142 -10.54 -10.72 8.78
N LEU A 143 -9.32 -10.78 9.32
CA LEU A 143 -9.08 -11.25 10.68
C LEU A 143 -9.72 -10.33 11.74
N GLU A 144 -9.64 -9.02 11.55
CA GLU A 144 -10.29 -8.02 12.40
C GLU A 144 -11.82 -8.18 12.39
N ALA A 145 -12.42 -8.36 11.22
CA ALA A 145 -13.86 -8.60 11.08
C ALA A 145 -14.30 -9.94 11.70
N ALA A 146 -13.51 -11.00 11.51
CA ALA A 146 -13.78 -12.30 12.13
C ALA A 146 -13.70 -12.24 13.65
N ALA A 147 -12.70 -11.56 14.21
CA ALA A 147 -12.56 -11.35 15.66
C ALA A 147 -13.75 -10.56 16.23
N ALA A 148 -14.17 -9.50 15.54
CA ALA A 148 -15.36 -8.72 15.93
C ALA A 148 -16.64 -9.58 15.89
N GLY A 149 -16.80 -10.41 14.87
CA GLY A 149 -17.94 -11.33 14.75
C GLY A 149 -17.98 -12.37 15.89
N ILE A 150 -16.84 -12.93 16.25
CA ILE A 150 -16.74 -13.85 17.41
C ILE A 150 -17.11 -13.13 18.70
N LEU A 151 -16.60 -11.91 18.91
CA LEU A 151 -16.91 -11.13 20.12
C LEU A 151 -18.42 -10.83 20.22
N ILE A 152 -19.04 -10.41 19.13
CA ILE A 152 -20.49 -10.15 19.10
C ILE A 152 -21.27 -11.44 19.36
N GLY A 153 -20.88 -12.55 18.74
CA GLY A 153 -21.51 -13.85 18.96
C GLY A 153 -21.43 -14.32 20.41
N THR A 154 -20.28 -14.15 21.05
CA THR A 154 -20.13 -14.49 22.48
C THR A 154 -20.98 -13.61 23.39
N LEU A 155 -21.06 -12.30 23.09
CA LEU A 155 -21.92 -11.38 23.84
C LEU A 155 -23.40 -11.75 23.72
N ILE A 156 -23.88 -12.10 22.53
CA ILE A 156 -25.27 -12.54 22.30
C ILE A 156 -25.54 -13.84 23.07
N LEU A 157 -24.59 -14.79 23.03
CA LEU A 157 -24.71 -16.05 23.77
C LEU A 157 -24.83 -15.81 25.30
N ILE A 158 -23.95 -14.98 25.84
CA ILE A 158 -23.95 -14.61 27.25
C ILE A 158 -25.28 -13.93 27.62
N ALA A 159 -25.73 -12.96 26.83
CA ALA A 159 -27.02 -12.30 27.08
C ALA A 159 -28.22 -13.26 27.01
N GLY A 160 -28.17 -14.24 26.12
CA GLY A 160 -29.17 -15.32 26.04
C GLY A 160 -29.17 -16.21 27.31
N LEU A 161 -27.99 -16.58 27.79
CA LEU A 161 -27.88 -17.39 29.04
C LEU A 161 -28.36 -16.62 30.27
N LEU A 162 -28.03 -15.34 30.42
CA LEU A 162 -28.52 -14.52 31.51
C LEU A 162 -30.04 -14.38 31.50
N LYS A 163 -30.65 -14.21 30.33
CA LYS A 163 -32.12 -14.17 30.20
C LYS A 163 -32.79 -15.49 30.60
N THR A 164 -32.19 -16.63 30.30
CA THR A 164 -32.71 -17.93 30.68
C THR A 164 -32.60 -18.17 32.18
N GLU A 165 -31.59 -17.66 32.87
CA GLU A 165 -31.48 -17.72 34.34
C GLU A 165 -32.54 -16.84 35.01
N GLU A 166 -32.74 -15.59 34.59
CA GLU A 166 -33.78 -14.71 35.12
C GLU A 166 -35.18 -15.32 34.95
N PHE A 167 -35.46 -15.94 33.80
CA PHE A 167 -36.71 -16.61 33.54
C PHE A 167 -36.89 -17.86 34.40
N SER A 168 -35.83 -18.62 34.64
CA SER A 168 -35.83 -19.79 35.53
C SER A 168 -36.11 -19.41 36.98
N VAL A 169 -35.50 -18.34 37.49
CA VAL A 169 -35.74 -17.81 38.85
C VAL A 169 -37.20 -17.35 38.98
N ALA A 170 -37.73 -16.61 38.01
CA ALA A 170 -39.11 -16.14 38.05
C ALA A 170 -40.13 -17.30 38.03
N ILE A 171 -39.86 -18.37 37.26
CA ILE A 171 -40.72 -19.58 37.28
C ILE A 171 -40.65 -20.26 38.66
N SER A 172 -39.48 -20.35 39.29
CA SER A 172 -39.31 -20.92 40.61
C SER A 172 -40.12 -20.15 41.66
N GLU A 173 -40.04 -18.82 41.67
CA GLU A 173 -40.80 -17.96 42.56
C GLU A 173 -42.32 -18.12 42.39
N VAL A 174 -42.81 -18.15 41.15
CA VAL A 174 -44.23 -18.39 40.88
C VAL A 174 -44.67 -19.77 41.31
N THR A 175 -43.82 -20.77 41.17
CA THR A 175 -44.07 -22.14 41.56
C THR A 175 -44.17 -22.25 43.10
N ASP A 176 -43.27 -21.59 43.81
CA ASP A 176 -43.25 -21.56 45.26
C ASP A 176 -44.50 -20.85 45.85
N LEU A 177 -44.86 -19.70 45.27
CA LEU A 177 -46.11 -19.00 45.62
C LEU A 177 -47.38 -19.85 45.38
N TYR A 178 -47.38 -20.62 44.29
CA TYR A 178 -48.50 -21.53 44.00
C TYR A 178 -48.60 -22.64 45.02
N TYR A 179 -47.49 -23.22 45.49
CA TYR A 179 -47.48 -24.25 46.52
C TYR A 179 -47.84 -23.68 47.90
N GLU A 180 -47.41 -22.48 48.27
CA GLU A 180 -47.81 -21.78 49.52
C GLU A 180 -49.32 -21.50 49.47
N ALA A 181 -49.86 -20.96 48.41
CA ALA A 181 -51.26 -20.68 48.26
C ALA A 181 -52.15 -21.94 48.39
N ARG A 182 -51.63 -23.12 48.07
CA ARG A 182 -52.33 -24.40 48.13
C ARG A 182 -52.28 -25.03 49.53
N GLN A 183 -51.34 -24.60 50.39
CA GLN A 183 -51.26 -25.07 51.83
C GLN A 183 -52.24 -24.34 52.76
N TYR A 184 -52.80 -23.21 52.35
CA TYR A 184 -53.85 -22.55 53.13
C TYR A 184 -55.19 -23.22 52.79
N PRO A 185 -55.75 -24.03 53.72
CA PRO A 185 -57.12 -24.54 53.58
C PRO A 185 -58.09 -23.34 53.56
N LYS A 186 -58.89 -23.28 52.52
CA LYS A 186 -60.06 -22.42 52.55
C LYS A 186 -60.94 -22.88 53.75
N ASP A 187 -60.73 -22.28 54.92
CA ASP A 187 -61.75 -22.35 55.91
C ASP A 187 -63.00 -21.60 55.45
N SER A 188 -63.89 -22.39 54.96
CA SER A 188 -65.21 -21.99 54.51
C SER A 188 -66.06 -21.71 55.78
N LYS A 189 -66.52 -20.52 55.93
CA LYS A 189 -67.90 -20.31 56.37
C LYS A 189 -68.54 -19.20 55.60
#